data_7edac712ea5703b57c9a72defd7fedc8
#
_entry.id   7edac712ea5703b57c9a72defd7fedc8
#
_cell.length_a   1.000
_cell.length_b   1.000
_cell.length_c   1.000
_cell.angle_alpha   90.00
_cell.angle_beta   90.00
_cell.angle_gamma   90.00
#
_symmetry.space_group_name_H-M   'P 1'
#
loop_
_entity.id
_entity.type
_entity.pdbx_description
1 polymer ?
#
loop_
_entity_poly.entity_id
_entity_poly.type
_entity_poly.pdbx_seq_one_letter_code
_entity_poly.pdbx_strand_id
1 'polypeptide(L)'
;MKSRILLALVFASSTLFAQTQPVLVAMKKPTLRIGKLSFKDLNQNNKLDKYEDWRLPVDVRIKDLVSQMTVEEKLGFMLISTTRMGGDQVFANGVQGGGPKTTITEGFNEEDLVQNTNMFTRKPLGAPNMSAAGTTKGVTQFHLRHFILRGSASPEIMAKWSNNLQELCESTRLGIPAIVASNPRNHVTTDASVGLSVGLTAFSKWPGELGLAAMRDFTLTRKFAETAATEWRAVGLRKGYMYMADLATEPRWGRV
;
A
#
# COMPACT_ATOMS: atom_id res chain seq x y z
N MET A 1 -66.72 10.09 -32.30
CA MET A 1 -65.96 9.53 -31.15
C MET A 1 -64.53 10.06 -31.28
N LYS A 2 -64.15 11.02 -30.42
CA LYS A 2 -62.82 11.60 -30.40
C LYS A 2 -62.04 10.94 -29.27
N SER A 3 -61.08 10.10 -29.62
CA SER A 3 -60.16 9.42 -28.68
C SER A 3 -59.16 10.45 -28.12
N ARG A 4 -59.14 10.71 -26.81
CA ARG A 4 -58.12 11.52 -26.14
C ARG A 4 -57.03 10.58 -25.64
N ILE A 5 -55.84 10.66 -26.27
CA ILE A 5 -54.65 9.99 -25.80
C ILE A 5 -54.11 10.82 -24.64
N LEU A 6 -54.14 10.25 -23.45
CA LEU A 6 -53.54 10.82 -22.24
C LEU A 6 -52.06 10.43 -22.19
N LEU A 7 -51.17 11.40 -22.46
CA LEU A 7 -49.71 11.20 -22.37
C LEU A 7 -49.32 11.34 -20.92
N ALA A 8 -49.03 10.22 -20.23
CA ALA A 8 -48.50 10.22 -18.89
C ALA A 8 -47.00 10.51 -18.91
N LEU A 9 -46.61 11.71 -18.52
CA LEU A 9 -45.18 12.03 -18.24
C LEU A 9 -44.77 11.35 -16.92
N VAL A 10 -43.98 10.29 -17.05
CA VAL A 10 -43.29 9.70 -15.90
C VAL A 10 -42.10 10.58 -15.58
N PHE A 11 -42.23 11.43 -14.57
CA PHE A 11 -41.06 12.09 -13.96
C PHE A 11 -40.26 11.04 -13.18
N ALA A 12 -39.19 10.54 -13.76
CA ALA A 12 -38.15 9.82 -13.03
C ALA A 12 -37.45 10.83 -12.11
N SER A 13 -37.91 10.92 -10.87
CA SER A 13 -37.19 11.61 -9.81
C SER A 13 -35.89 10.85 -9.53
N SER A 14 -34.83 11.22 -10.22
CA SER A 14 -33.48 10.87 -9.82
C SER A 14 -33.25 11.51 -8.44
N THR A 15 -33.32 10.70 -7.40
CA THR A 15 -32.85 11.08 -6.06
C THR A 15 -31.36 11.37 -6.20
N LEU A 16 -31.02 12.62 -6.34
CA LEU A 16 -29.66 13.12 -6.17
C LEU A 16 -29.30 12.87 -4.70
N PHE A 17 -28.73 11.71 -4.40
CA PHE A 17 -27.98 11.57 -3.16
C PHE A 17 -26.91 12.64 -3.20
N ALA A 18 -27.02 13.65 -2.32
CA ALA A 18 -25.98 14.65 -2.14
C ALA A 18 -24.69 13.90 -1.79
N GLN A 19 -23.81 13.76 -2.76
CA GLN A 19 -22.51 13.11 -2.51
C GLN A 19 -21.75 13.95 -1.51
N THR A 20 -21.43 13.36 -0.37
CA THR A 20 -20.69 14.03 0.69
C THR A 20 -19.25 14.27 0.22
N GLN A 21 -18.77 15.50 0.36
CA GLN A 21 -17.39 15.85 0.06
C GLN A 21 -16.45 14.97 0.88
N PRO A 22 -15.57 14.16 0.24
CA PRO A 22 -14.57 13.40 0.97
C PRO A 22 -13.52 14.34 1.57
N VAL A 23 -12.87 13.89 2.62
CA VAL A 23 -11.71 14.60 3.17
C VAL A 23 -10.58 14.52 2.14
N LEU A 24 -10.21 15.66 1.58
CA LEU A 24 -9.09 15.77 0.65
C LEU A 24 -7.88 16.33 1.39
N VAL A 25 -6.83 15.54 1.43
CA VAL A 25 -5.51 16.00 1.87
C VAL A 25 -4.67 16.19 0.60
N ALA A 26 -4.52 17.42 0.17
CA ALA A 26 -3.64 17.81 -0.94
C ALA A 26 -2.33 18.29 -0.35
N MET A 27 -1.24 17.60 -0.66
CA MET A 27 0.09 17.91 -0.11
C MET A 27 0.97 18.67 -1.11
N LYS A 28 0.97 18.22 -2.36
CA LYS A 28 1.82 18.78 -3.44
C LYS A 28 1.03 19.30 -4.65
N LYS A 29 -0.19 18.82 -4.83
CA LYS A 29 -1.02 19.18 -5.98
C LYS A 29 -2.08 20.20 -5.62
N PRO A 30 -2.42 21.12 -6.53
CA PRO A 30 -3.49 22.06 -6.31
C PRO A 30 -4.86 21.37 -6.20
N THR A 31 -5.83 22.13 -5.72
CA THR A 31 -7.23 21.70 -5.70
C THR A 31 -8.04 22.55 -6.66
N LEU A 32 -8.94 21.89 -7.39
CA LEU A 32 -9.96 22.52 -8.22
C LEU A 32 -11.25 22.66 -7.42
N ARG A 33 -11.91 23.79 -7.57
CA ARG A 33 -13.22 24.02 -6.96
C ARG A 33 -14.30 24.12 -8.04
N ILE A 34 -15.27 23.22 -7.96
CA ILE A 34 -16.41 23.18 -8.88
C ILE A 34 -17.69 23.31 -8.05
N GLY A 35 -18.31 24.47 -8.11
CA GLY A 35 -19.42 24.82 -7.23
C GLY A 35 -18.97 24.80 -5.76
N LYS A 36 -19.62 23.93 -4.96
CA LYS A 36 -19.30 23.74 -3.53
C LYS A 36 -18.32 22.60 -3.26
N LEU A 37 -17.92 21.87 -4.30
CA LEU A 37 -17.08 20.67 -4.17
C LEU A 37 -15.63 20.97 -4.56
N SER A 38 -14.71 20.25 -3.91
CA SER A 38 -13.28 20.35 -4.15
C SER A 38 -12.74 19.00 -4.69
N PHE A 39 -11.76 19.09 -5.57
CA PHE A 39 -11.10 17.96 -6.23
C PHE A 39 -9.60 18.22 -6.27
N LYS A 40 -8.78 17.17 -6.30
CA LYS A 40 -7.35 17.32 -6.55
C LYS A 40 -7.11 17.45 -8.06
N ASP A 41 -6.30 18.42 -8.46
CA ASP A 41 -5.75 18.51 -9.82
C ASP A 41 -4.42 17.74 -9.85
N LEU A 42 -4.50 16.43 -10.02
CA LEU A 42 -3.36 15.53 -9.83
C LEU A 42 -2.34 15.62 -10.97
N ASN A 43 -2.77 15.99 -12.18
CA ASN A 43 -1.88 16.19 -13.32
C ASN A 43 -1.57 17.68 -13.60
N GLN A 44 -2.13 18.58 -12.81
CA GLN A 44 -1.90 20.03 -12.86
C GLN A 44 -2.27 20.66 -14.22
N ASN A 45 -3.32 20.19 -14.85
CA ASN A 45 -3.81 20.73 -16.11
C ASN A 45 -4.90 21.78 -15.96
N ASN A 46 -5.29 22.13 -14.72
CA ASN A 46 -6.37 23.06 -14.35
C ASN A 46 -7.76 22.63 -14.88
N LYS A 47 -7.97 21.35 -15.10
CA LYS A 47 -9.26 20.77 -15.51
C LYS A 47 -9.56 19.59 -14.61
N LEU A 48 -10.83 19.31 -14.37
CA LEU A 48 -11.24 18.12 -13.66
C LEU A 48 -11.28 16.95 -14.64
N ASP A 49 -10.27 16.10 -14.61
CA ASP A 49 -10.25 14.85 -15.36
C ASP A 49 -11.13 13.78 -14.68
N LYS A 50 -11.56 12.79 -15.46
CA LYS A 50 -12.47 11.76 -14.93
C LYS A 50 -11.83 10.97 -13.80
N TYR A 51 -10.52 10.70 -13.85
CA TYR A 51 -9.84 9.94 -12.79
C TYR A 51 -9.74 10.71 -11.48
N GLU A 52 -9.80 12.02 -11.51
CA GLU A 52 -9.77 12.93 -10.35
C GLU A 52 -11.16 13.13 -9.74
N ASP A 53 -12.20 12.93 -10.55
CA ASP A 53 -13.58 13.12 -10.12
C ASP A 53 -14.05 11.93 -9.26
N TRP A 54 -13.93 12.11 -7.95
CA TRP A 54 -14.30 11.09 -6.97
C TRP A 54 -15.80 10.74 -6.98
N ARG A 55 -16.64 11.50 -7.67
CA ARG A 55 -18.08 11.24 -7.83
C ARG A 55 -18.36 10.15 -8.86
N LEU A 56 -17.44 9.94 -9.79
CA LEU A 56 -17.60 8.98 -10.88
C LEU A 56 -17.38 7.54 -10.39
N PRO A 57 -18.01 6.55 -11.02
CA PRO A 57 -17.74 5.13 -10.78
C PRO A 57 -16.25 4.81 -10.95
N VAL A 58 -15.76 3.89 -10.14
CA VAL A 58 -14.33 3.50 -10.12
C VAL A 58 -13.85 3.07 -11.49
N ASP A 59 -14.63 2.29 -12.23
CA ASP A 59 -14.26 1.81 -13.58
C ASP A 59 -14.06 2.95 -14.59
N VAL A 60 -14.88 3.99 -14.50
CA VAL A 60 -14.75 5.18 -15.35
C VAL A 60 -13.46 5.91 -15.03
N ARG A 61 -13.14 6.06 -13.75
CA ARG A 61 -11.92 6.70 -13.25
C ARG A 61 -10.68 5.91 -13.65
N ILE A 62 -10.69 4.59 -13.46
CA ILE A 62 -9.58 3.71 -13.84
C ILE A 62 -9.32 3.78 -15.33
N LYS A 63 -10.37 3.67 -16.16
CA LYS A 63 -10.23 3.71 -17.62
C LYS A 63 -9.58 5.01 -18.08
N ASP A 64 -9.97 6.12 -17.51
CA ASP A 64 -9.40 7.44 -17.82
C ASP A 64 -7.93 7.52 -17.39
N LEU A 65 -7.62 7.13 -16.14
CA LEU A 65 -6.25 7.12 -15.62
C LEU A 65 -5.32 6.26 -16.48
N VAL A 66 -5.73 5.02 -16.77
CA VAL A 66 -4.92 4.08 -17.57
C VAL A 66 -4.69 4.60 -18.99
N SER A 67 -5.63 5.35 -19.57
CA SER A 67 -5.45 5.98 -20.88
C SER A 67 -4.39 7.08 -20.89
N GLN A 68 -4.14 7.71 -19.74
CA GLN A 68 -3.15 8.78 -19.59
C GLN A 68 -1.77 8.26 -19.17
N MET A 69 -1.67 7.01 -18.69
CA MET A 69 -0.40 6.41 -18.27
C MET A 69 0.48 6.03 -19.46
N THR A 70 1.79 6.30 -19.32
CA THR A 70 2.81 5.77 -20.25
C THR A 70 3.00 4.26 -20.06
N VAL A 71 3.75 3.63 -20.94
CA VAL A 71 4.09 2.20 -20.81
C VAL A 71 4.95 1.97 -19.59
N GLU A 72 5.93 2.84 -19.32
CA GLU A 72 6.83 2.77 -18.17
C GLU A 72 6.05 2.89 -16.85
N GLU A 73 5.09 3.82 -16.76
CA GLU A 73 4.21 3.96 -15.60
C GLU A 73 3.36 2.71 -15.38
N LYS A 74 2.83 2.11 -16.43
CA LYS A 74 2.08 0.85 -16.35
C LYS A 74 2.96 -0.30 -15.88
N LEU A 75 4.18 -0.42 -16.40
CA LEU A 75 5.14 -1.44 -15.98
C LEU A 75 5.52 -1.26 -14.51
N GLY A 76 5.85 -0.04 -14.07
CA GLY A 76 6.15 0.24 -12.67
C GLY A 76 4.99 -0.10 -11.74
N PHE A 77 3.75 0.11 -12.20
CA PHE A 77 2.55 -0.22 -11.42
C PHE A 77 2.32 -1.73 -11.26
N MET A 78 2.84 -2.56 -12.14
CA MET A 78 2.75 -4.02 -12.07
C MET A 78 3.79 -4.65 -11.14
N LEU A 79 4.80 -3.88 -10.72
CA LEU A 79 5.87 -4.37 -9.86
C LEU A 79 5.56 -4.12 -8.40
N ILE A 80 5.96 -5.06 -7.54
CA ILE A 80 5.95 -4.92 -6.08
C ILE A 80 7.40 -4.92 -5.62
N SER A 81 7.82 -3.86 -4.96
CA SER A 81 9.18 -3.71 -4.44
C SER A 81 9.20 -3.60 -2.92
N THR A 82 10.34 -3.86 -2.31
CA THR A 82 10.57 -3.53 -0.91
C THR A 82 10.88 -2.05 -0.78
N THR A 83 10.35 -1.41 0.26
CA THR A 83 10.72 -0.06 0.68
C THR A 83 11.19 -0.06 2.13
N ARG A 84 12.00 0.92 2.51
CA ARG A 84 12.60 1.02 3.83
C ARG A 84 12.51 2.45 4.35
N MET A 85 12.34 2.57 5.67
CA MET A 85 12.45 3.85 6.38
C MET A 85 13.91 4.30 6.44
N GLY A 86 14.15 5.57 6.68
CA GLY A 86 15.49 6.09 6.90
C GLY A 86 16.18 5.38 8.06
N GLY A 87 17.44 5.01 7.89
CA GLY A 87 18.19 4.25 8.88
C GLY A 87 17.84 2.76 9.00
N ASP A 88 16.82 2.28 8.28
CA ASP A 88 16.41 0.88 8.30
C ASP A 88 17.40 0.01 7.52
N GLN A 89 18.03 -0.94 8.22
CA GLN A 89 19.05 -1.84 7.71
C GLN A 89 18.58 -3.30 7.57
N VAL A 90 17.26 -3.52 7.47
CA VAL A 90 16.66 -4.88 7.44
C VAL A 90 17.35 -5.82 6.43
N PHE A 91 17.87 -5.29 5.35
CA PHE A 91 18.57 -6.05 4.31
C PHE A 91 20.02 -5.59 4.05
N ALA A 92 20.63 -4.92 5.01
CA ALA A 92 22.01 -4.49 4.84
C ALA A 92 22.92 -5.69 4.46
N ASN A 93 23.77 -5.48 3.47
CA ASN A 93 24.67 -6.51 2.94
C ASN A 93 23.98 -7.78 2.42
N GLY A 94 22.70 -7.69 2.01
CA GLY A 94 21.94 -8.85 1.52
C GLY A 94 21.56 -9.85 2.60
N VAL A 95 21.75 -9.52 3.87
CA VAL A 95 21.37 -10.34 5.03
C VAL A 95 20.26 -9.64 5.80
N GLN A 96 19.19 -10.36 6.06
CA GLN A 96 18.07 -9.83 6.85
C GLN A 96 18.53 -9.57 8.29
N GLY A 97 18.33 -8.33 8.75
CA GLY A 97 18.71 -7.92 10.11
C GLY A 97 20.21 -7.84 10.40
N GLY A 98 21.08 -7.91 9.36
CA GLY A 98 22.55 -8.00 9.51
C GLY A 98 23.29 -6.66 9.54
N GLY A 99 22.59 -5.53 9.52
CA GLY A 99 23.22 -4.21 9.58
C GLY A 99 23.40 -3.67 11.00
N PRO A 100 24.23 -2.63 11.19
CA PRO A 100 24.34 -1.95 12.48
C PRO A 100 22.99 -1.40 12.91
N LYS A 101 22.72 -1.39 14.20
CA LYS A 101 21.52 -0.76 14.76
C LYS A 101 21.64 0.75 14.55
N THR A 102 20.83 1.28 13.64
CA THR A 102 20.73 2.72 13.39
C THR A 102 19.39 3.23 13.90
N THR A 103 19.30 4.53 14.17
CA THR A 103 18.03 5.16 14.51
C THR A 103 17.15 5.21 13.27
N ILE A 104 15.98 4.59 13.36
CA ILE A 104 14.98 4.65 12.27
C ILE A 104 14.28 6.00 12.32
N THR A 105 14.15 6.62 11.15
CA THR A 105 13.50 7.93 10.98
C THR A 105 12.36 7.85 9.97
N GLU A 106 11.54 8.89 9.94
CA GLU A 106 10.46 9.08 8.97
C GLU A 106 10.93 9.39 7.54
N GLY A 107 12.24 9.55 7.32
CA GLY A 107 12.84 9.70 6.00
C GLY A 107 12.81 8.40 5.20
N PHE A 108 13.33 8.46 3.99
CA PHE A 108 13.46 7.28 3.12
C PHE A 108 14.86 6.70 3.21
N ASN A 109 14.96 5.38 3.03
CA ASN A 109 16.23 4.77 2.68
C ASN A 109 16.39 4.86 1.16
N GLU A 110 17.46 5.52 0.73
CA GLU A 110 17.73 5.83 -0.69
C GLU A 110 18.80 4.93 -1.31
N GLU A 111 19.24 3.91 -0.58
CA GLU A 111 20.21 2.96 -1.08
C GLU A 111 19.55 1.88 -1.95
N ASP A 112 20.12 1.64 -3.11
CA ASP A 112 19.75 0.48 -3.93
C ASP A 112 20.21 -0.82 -3.25
N LEU A 113 19.33 -1.80 -3.18
CA LEU A 113 19.69 -3.15 -2.75
C LEU A 113 20.20 -3.96 -3.94
N VAL A 114 21.50 -4.15 -4.01
CA VAL A 114 22.14 -4.95 -5.04
C VAL A 114 22.56 -6.29 -4.46
N GLN A 115 22.10 -7.36 -5.07
CA GLN A 115 22.47 -8.73 -4.71
C GLN A 115 23.51 -9.26 -5.69
N ASN A 116 24.62 -9.77 -5.15
CA ASN A 116 25.67 -10.44 -5.92
C ASN A 116 25.62 -11.96 -5.78
N THR A 117 24.76 -12.46 -4.88
CA THR A 117 24.59 -13.89 -4.61
C THR A 117 23.12 -14.27 -4.61
N ASN A 118 22.81 -15.48 -5.05
CA ASN A 118 21.48 -16.05 -4.91
C ASN A 118 21.16 -16.28 -3.42
N MET A 119 20.05 -15.73 -2.94
CA MET A 119 19.73 -15.76 -1.52
C MET A 119 19.44 -17.17 -0.97
N PHE A 120 19.03 -18.12 -1.81
CA PHE A 120 18.74 -19.49 -1.42
C PHE A 120 19.95 -20.41 -1.55
N THR A 121 20.63 -20.36 -2.69
CA THR A 121 21.76 -21.27 -2.97
C THR A 121 23.11 -20.72 -2.47
N ARG A 122 23.16 -19.44 -2.11
CA ARG A 122 24.39 -18.70 -1.71
C ARG A 122 25.48 -18.67 -2.78
N LYS A 123 25.17 -19.11 -4.00
CA LYS A 123 26.10 -19.06 -5.12
C LYS A 123 26.16 -17.65 -5.71
N PRO A 124 27.33 -17.21 -6.22
CA PRO A 124 27.43 -15.95 -6.94
C PRO A 124 26.45 -15.89 -8.11
N LEU A 125 25.87 -14.72 -8.35
CA LEU A 125 25.11 -14.43 -9.56
C LEU A 125 26.09 -14.11 -10.70
N GLY A 126 25.71 -14.45 -11.94
CA GLY A 126 26.51 -14.10 -13.12
C GLY A 126 26.64 -12.59 -13.36
N ALA A 127 25.66 -11.82 -12.86
CA ALA A 127 25.67 -10.38 -12.83
C ALA A 127 24.97 -9.88 -11.56
N PRO A 128 25.34 -8.70 -11.03
CA PRO A 128 24.62 -8.07 -9.94
C PRO A 128 23.14 -7.84 -10.29
N ASN A 129 22.25 -8.11 -9.34
CA ASN A 129 20.81 -7.91 -9.49
C ASN A 129 20.33 -6.87 -8.48
N MET A 130 19.70 -5.80 -8.95
CA MET A 130 19.03 -4.84 -8.09
C MET A 130 17.70 -5.42 -7.63
N SER A 131 17.61 -5.80 -6.37
CA SER A 131 16.40 -6.39 -5.77
C SER A 131 15.40 -5.36 -5.27
N ALA A 132 15.87 -4.14 -4.95
CA ALA A 132 15.03 -2.99 -4.65
C ALA A 132 15.81 -1.70 -4.94
N ALA A 133 15.13 -0.69 -5.41
CA ALA A 133 15.69 0.65 -5.57
C ALA A 133 15.52 1.47 -4.29
N GLY A 134 16.33 2.49 -4.12
CA GLY A 134 16.07 3.57 -3.17
C GLY A 134 14.66 4.13 -3.38
N THR A 135 14.02 4.58 -2.30
CA THR A 135 12.58 4.90 -2.35
C THR A 135 12.24 6.00 -3.35
N THR A 136 12.98 7.11 -3.34
CA THR A 136 12.74 8.22 -4.30
C THR A 136 12.96 7.75 -5.74
N LYS A 137 14.04 7.04 -6.02
CA LYS A 137 14.32 6.47 -7.33
C LYS A 137 13.22 5.51 -7.78
N GLY A 138 12.76 4.63 -6.88
CA GLY A 138 11.67 3.69 -7.13
C GLY A 138 10.38 4.40 -7.55
N VAL A 139 10.01 5.47 -6.86
CA VAL A 139 8.78 6.24 -7.12
C VAL A 139 8.90 7.07 -8.41
N THR A 140 10.02 7.76 -8.61
CA THR A 140 10.16 8.78 -9.66
C THR A 140 10.69 8.25 -10.98
N GLN A 141 11.61 7.27 -10.95
CA GLN A 141 12.23 6.72 -12.16
C GLN A 141 11.61 5.39 -12.60
N PHE A 142 11.28 4.52 -11.64
CA PHE A 142 10.66 3.23 -11.94
C PHE A 142 9.15 3.22 -11.78
N HIS A 143 8.53 4.33 -11.42
CA HIS A 143 7.09 4.53 -11.29
C HIS A 143 6.40 3.53 -10.35
N LEU A 144 7.15 2.98 -9.37
CA LEU A 144 6.63 2.01 -8.42
C LEU A 144 5.54 2.63 -7.54
N ARG A 145 4.46 1.86 -7.29
CA ARG A 145 3.35 2.26 -6.42
C ARG A 145 2.95 1.18 -5.42
N HIS A 146 3.48 -0.03 -5.57
CA HIS A 146 3.23 -1.14 -4.67
C HIS A 146 4.51 -1.48 -3.90
N PHE A 147 4.45 -1.35 -2.59
CA PHE A 147 5.62 -1.53 -1.73
C PHE A 147 5.33 -2.51 -0.60
N ILE A 148 6.34 -3.27 -0.21
CA ILE A 148 6.35 -4.06 1.01
C ILE A 148 7.25 -3.34 2.01
N LEU A 149 6.67 -2.86 3.12
CA LEU A 149 7.41 -2.32 4.24
C LEU A 149 7.79 -3.45 5.20
N ARG A 150 9.07 -3.69 5.35
CA ARG A 150 9.57 -4.74 6.24
C ARG A 150 10.05 -4.22 7.59
N GLY A 151 10.60 -3.04 7.63
CA GLY A 151 11.06 -2.39 8.86
C GLY A 151 9.92 -2.06 9.81
N SER A 152 10.26 -1.86 11.09
CA SER A 152 9.32 -1.47 12.14
C SER A 152 9.89 -0.31 12.95
N ALA A 153 9.04 0.63 13.30
CA ALA A 153 9.36 1.78 14.14
C ALA A 153 8.16 2.10 15.04
N SER A 154 8.24 3.20 15.82
CA SER A 154 7.07 3.68 16.53
C SER A 154 5.92 4.02 15.57
N PRO A 155 4.67 3.94 16.00
CA PRO A 155 3.52 4.28 15.17
C PRO A 155 3.61 5.69 14.58
N GLU A 156 4.15 6.62 15.33
CA GLU A 156 4.34 8.01 14.89
C GLU A 156 5.33 8.10 13.71
N ILE A 157 6.49 7.46 13.82
CA ILE A 157 7.50 7.44 12.74
C ILE A 157 6.93 6.77 11.50
N MET A 158 6.24 5.63 11.67
CA MET A 158 5.63 4.90 10.54
C MET A 158 4.56 5.75 9.85
N ALA A 159 3.71 6.44 10.61
CA ALA A 159 2.67 7.30 10.06
C ALA A 159 3.27 8.49 9.29
N LYS A 160 4.28 9.16 9.85
CA LYS A 160 5.00 10.26 9.18
C LYS A 160 5.68 9.77 7.90
N TRP A 161 6.41 8.65 7.99
CA TRP A 161 7.02 8.03 6.82
C TRP A 161 6.00 7.72 5.71
N SER A 162 4.85 7.15 6.09
CA SER A 162 3.79 6.84 5.13
C SER A 162 3.25 8.11 4.47
N ASN A 163 3.05 9.19 5.24
CA ASN A 163 2.62 10.48 4.70
C ASN A 163 3.66 11.04 3.73
N ASN A 164 4.95 11.00 4.08
CA ASN A 164 6.04 11.44 3.20
C ASN A 164 6.06 10.65 1.89
N LEU A 165 5.82 9.32 1.94
CA LEU A 165 5.72 8.49 0.73
C LEU A 165 4.52 8.89 -0.14
N GLN A 166 3.35 9.16 0.46
CA GLN A 166 2.19 9.62 -0.30
C GLN A 166 2.44 11.00 -0.92
N GLU A 167 3.11 11.90 -0.20
CA GLU A 167 3.50 13.21 -0.70
C GLU A 167 4.46 13.11 -1.90
N LEU A 168 5.46 12.22 -1.81
CA LEU A 168 6.37 11.93 -2.92
C LEU A 168 5.59 11.37 -4.14
N CYS A 169 4.69 10.44 -3.93
CA CYS A 169 3.87 9.88 -5.00
C CYS A 169 2.94 10.95 -5.62
N GLU A 170 2.32 11.79 -4.80
CA GLU A 170 1.48 12.90 -5.27
C GLU A 170 2.27 13.89 -6.11
N SER A 171 3.56 14.11 -5.82
CA SER A 171 4.42 15.03 -6.59
C SER A 171 4.68 14.57 -8.03
N THR A 172 4.45 13.30 -8.36
CA THR A 172 4.67 12.76 -9.70
C THR A 172 3.60 13.20 -10.70
N ARG A 173 3.80 12.92 -11.99
CA ARG A 173 2.99 13.42 -13.11
C ARG A 173 1.48 13.21 -12.94
N LEU A 174 1.05 12.03 -12.55
CA LEU A 174 -0.38 11.69 -12.38
C LEU A 174 -0.82 11.63 -10.92
N GLY A 175 0.07 11.89 -9.96
CA GLY A 175 -0.24 11.93 -8.55
C GLY A 175 -0.83 10.63 -7.97
N ILE A 176 -0.50 9.48 -8.58
CA ILE A 176 -1.05 8.19 -8.16
C ILE A 176 -0.45 7.79 -6.81
N PRO A 177 -1.27 7.50 -5.77
CA PRO A 177 -0.79 7.15 -4.45
C PRO A 177 -0.12 5.78 -4.39
N ALA A 178 0.74 5.56 -3.40
CA ALA A 178 1.31 4.26 -3.11
C ALA A 178 0.37 3.38 -2.28
N ILE A 179 0.45 2.08 -2.49
CA ILE A 179 -0.15 1.05 -1.63
C ILE A 179 0.98 0.35 -0.89
N VAL A 180 0.99 0.48 0.43
CA VAL A 180 1.98 -0.15 1.28
C VAL A 180 1.41 -1.43 1.88
N ALA A 181 2.07 -2.54 1.58
CA ALA A 181 1.79 -3.86 2.13
C ALA A 181 2.77 -4.18 3.27
N SER A 182 2.41 -5.11 4.12
CA SER A 182 3.29 -5.65 5.15
C SER A 182 2.97 -7.10 5.47
N ASN A 183 3.94 -7.76 6.10
CA ASN A 183 3.74 -9.04 6.79
C ASN A 183 2.93 -8.84 8.09
N PRO A 184 2.46 -9.90 8.74
CA PRO A 184 1.78 -9.80 10.03
C PRO A 184 2.64 -9.05 11.06
N ARG A 185 2.04 -8.06 11.72
CA ARG A 185 2.72 -7.23 12.74
C ARG A 185 2.14 -7.41 14.13
N ASN A 186 0.98 -8.02 14.20
CA ASN A 186 0.25 -8.23 15.45
C ASN A 186 0.54 -9.61 16.07
N HIS A 187 1.40 -10.42 15.47
CA HIS A 187 1.75 -11.72 16.02
C HIS A 187 2.85 -11.59 17.07
N VAL A 188 2.70 -12.32 18.16
CA VAL A 188 3.79 -12.55 19.10
C VAL A 188 4.75 -13.53 18.43
N THR A 189 5.84 -13.04 17.90
CA THR A 189 6.90 -13.87 17.36
C THR A 189 8.22 -13.45 17.98
N THR A 190 8.99 -14.45 18.40
CA THR A 190 10.33 -14.26 18.94
C THR A 190 11.41 -14.64 17.94
N ASP A 191 11.03 -15.29 16.84
CA ASP A 191 11.97 -15.81 15.88
C ASP A 191 12.01 -14.96 14.60
N ALA A 192 13.02 -14.11 14.53
CA ALA A 192 13.31 -13.30 13.34
C ALA A 192 14.06 -14.11 12.26
N SER A 193 14.50 -15.35 12.54
CA SER A 193 15.34 -16.13 11.64
C SER A 193 14.61 -16.64 10.41
N VAL A 194 13.29 -16.75 10.47
CA VAL A 194 12.45 -17.30 9.38
C VAL A 194 12.06 -16.27 8.33
N GLY A 195 12.54 -15.03 8.44
CA GLY A 195 12.39 -14.01 7.40
C GLY A 195 11.02 -13.35 7.28
N LEU A 196 10.06 -13.70 8.12
CA LEU A 196 8.69 -13.21 8.09
C LEU A 196 8.33 -12.39 9.34
N SER A 197 9.13 -12.46 10.37
CA SER A 197 8.97 -11.67 11.58
C SER A 197 9.56 -10.27 11.37
N VAL A 198 8.81 -9.26 11.69
CA VAL A 198 9.27 -7.86 11.72
C VAL A 198 9.79 -7.44 13.09
N GLY A 199 10.12 -8.41 13.94
CA GLY A 199 10.65 -8.15 15.26
C GLY A 199 9.62 -7.55 16.23
N LEU A 200 10.11 -6.95 17.31
CA LEU A 200 9.25 -6.24 18.26
C LEU A 200 8.58 -5.06 17.58
N THR A 201 7.25 -5.09 17.52
CA THR A 201 6.45 -4.02 16.96
C THR A 201 5.66 -3.30 18.05
N ALA A 202 5.23 -2.09 17.76
CA ALA A 202 4.34 -1.32 18.64
C ALA A 202 2.87 -1.72 18.51
N PHE A 203 2.56 -2.68 17.64
CA PHE A 203 1.21 -3.18 17.43
C PHE A 203 0.77 -4.11 18.57
N SER A 204 -0.54 -4.22 18.79
CA SER A 204 -1.11 -5.16 19.74
C SER A 204 -0.70 -6.60 19.42
N LYS A 205 -0.43 -7.36 20.47
CA LYS A 205 0.16 -8.69 20.35
C LYS A 205 -0.91 -9.76 20.43
N TRP A 206 -0.95 -10.60 19.42
CA TRP A 206 -1.89 -11.70 19.26
C TRP A 206 -1.13 -12.99 18.96
N PRO A 207 -1.74 -14.16 19.18
CA PRO A 207 -1.18 -15.42 18.69
C PRO A 207 -0.99 -15.39 17.18
N GLY A 208 -0.05 -16.18 16.66
CA GLY A 208 0.07 -16.45 15.24
C GLY A 208 -1.10 -17.27 14.71
N GLU A 209 -1.07 -17.57 13.40
CA GLU A 209 -2.16 -18.27 12.69
C GLU A 209 -2.55 -19.58 13.34
N LEU A 210 -1.57 -20.41 13.73
CA LEU A 210 -1.81 -21.69 14.41
C LEU A 210 -2.50 -21.49 15.75
N GLY A 211 -2.10 -20.47 16.51
CA GLY A 211 -2.71 -20.16 17.80
C GLY A 211 -4.15 -19.67 17.64
N LEU A 212 -4.41 -18.81 16.67
CA LEU A 212 -5.77 -18.35 16.34
C LEU A 212 -6.66 -19.50 15.89
N ALA A 213 -6.14 -20.41 15.06
CA ALA A 213 -6.86 -21.59 14.60
C ALA A 213 -7.14 -22.57 15.75
N ALA A 214 -6.17 -22.78 16.66
CA ALA A 214 -6.31 -23.68 17.80
C ALA A 214 -7.41 -23.25 18.78
N MET A 215 -7.66 -21.94 18.92
CA MET A 215 -8.74 -21.42 19.76
C MET A 215 -10.14 -21.79 19.26
N ARG A 216 -10.32 -22.04 17.97
CA ARG A 216 -11.61 -22.31 17.31
C ARG A 216 -12.70 -21.28 17.63
N ASP A 217 -12.29 -20.05 17.94
CA ASP A 217 -13.17 -18.93 18.26
C ASP A 217 -13.17 -17.90 17.12
N PHE A 218 -14.18 -17.99 16.27
CA PHE A 218 -14.34 -17.06 15.15
C PHE A 218 -14.63 -15.63 15.57
N THR A 219 -15.25 -15.43 16.72
CA THR A 219 -15.55 -14.10 17.25
C THR A 219 -14.26 -13.40 17.66
N LEU A 220 -13.39 -14.12 18.37
CA LEU A 220 -12.08 -13.61 18.76
C LEU A 220 -11.17 -13.39 17.54
N THR A 221 -11.20 -14.29 16.56
CA THR A 221 -10.47 -14.12 15.29
C THR A 221 -10.93 -12.88 14.52
N ARG A 222 -12.22 -12.62 14.49
CA ARG A 222 -12.78 -11.38 13.90
C ARG A 222 -12.27 -10.14 14.64
N LYS A 223 -12.32 -10.16 15.97
CA LYS A 223 -11.81 -9.06 16.80
C LYS A 223 -10.32 -8.80 16.55
N PHE A 224 -9.52 -9.85 16.40
CA PHE A 224 -8.14 -9.73 15.97
C PHE A 224 -8.01 -8.98 14.65
N ALA A 225 -8.75 -9.40 13.62
CA ALA A 225 -8.70 -8.78 12.30
C ALA A 225 -9.13 -7.30 12.33
N GLU A 226 -10.16 -6.96 13.07
CA GLU A 226 -10.65 -5.58 13.24
C GLU A 226 -9.61 -4.69 13.96
N THR A 227 -8.99 -5.23 15.00
CA THR A 227 -7.92 -4.54 15.75
C THR A 227 -6.71 -4.30 14.83
N ALA A 228 -6.22 -5.35 14.20
CA ALA A 228 -5.08 -5.26 13.28
C ALA A 228 -5.36 -4.28 12.13
N ALA A 229 -6.54 -4.34 11.51
CA ALA A 229 -6.91 -3.42 10.44
C ALA A 229 -6.95 -1.95 10.90
N THR A 230 -7.37 -1.70 12.13
CA THR A 230 -7.41 -0.34 12.72
C THR A 230 -6.00 0.20 12.94
N GLU A 231 -5.14 -0.59 13.57
CA GLU A 231 -3.76 -0.21 13.83
C GLU A 231 -2.96 -0.02 12.54
N TRP A 232 -3.14 -0.91 11.57
CA TRP A 232 -2.47 -0.81 10.28
C TRP A 232 -2.86 0.45 9.53
N ARG A 233 -4.15 0.77 9.49
CA ARG A 233 -4.63 2.00 8.85
C ARG A 233 -4.06 3.24 9.50
N ALA A 234 -3.90 3.25 10.82
CA ALA A 234 -3.34 4.38 11.55
C ALA A 234 -1.90 4.72 11.13
N VAL A 235 -1.10 3.71 10.74
CA VAL A 235 0.28 3.89 10.29
C VAL A 235 0.46 3.88 8.77
N GLY A 236 -0.63 3.87 8.01
CA GLY A 236 -0.59 3.95 6.55
C GLY A 236 -0.44 2.62 5.81
N LEU A 237 -0.44 1.48 6.50
CA LEU A 237 -0.50 0.16 5.86
C LEU A 237 -1.89 -0.10 5.31
N ARG A 238 -1.99 -0.56 4.06
CA ARG A 238 -3.27 -0.72 3.34
C ARG A 238 -3.48 -2.12 2.77
N LYS A 239 -2.47 -2.98 2.79
CA LYS A 239 -2.52 -4.31 2.19
C LYS A 239 -1.80 -5.32 3.07
N GLY A 240 -2.44 -6.45 3.30
CA GLY A 240 -1.80 -7.63 3.85
C GLY A 240 -1.14 -8.45 2.74
N TYR A 241 0.06 -8.91 3.02
CA TYR A 241 0.81 -9.82 2.16
C TYR A 241 1.10 -11.07 3.01
N MET A 242 0.03 -11.73 3.43
CA MET A 242 0.08 -12.74 4.48
C MET A 242 -1.21 -13.54 4.54
N TYR A 243 -1.27 -14.47 5.50
CA TYR A 243 -2.36 -15.43 5.71
C TYR A 243 -2.57 -16.27 4.47
N MET A 244 -1.47 -16.90 4.04
CA MET A 244 -1.49 -17.82 2.91
C MET A 244 -2.36 -19.03 3.25
N ALA A 245 -3.18 -19.44 2.29
CA ALA A 245 -3.94 -20.69 2.38
C ALA A 245 -3.05 -21.87 1.97
N ASP A 246 -1.93 -22.05 2.67
CA ASP A 246 -1.00 -23.14 2.41
C ASP A 246 -1.64 -24.48 2.83
N LEU A 247 -1.47 -25.51 2.00
CA LEU A 247 -1.87 -26.86 2.34
C LEU A 247 -0.76 -27.52 3.17
N ALA A 248 -1.11 -28.08 4.31
CA ALA A 248 -0.18 -28.82 5.18
C ALA A 248 0.14 -30.20 4.59
N THR A 249 0.80 -30.24 3.43
CA THR A 249 1.14 -31.46 2.72
C THR A 249 2.45 -32.11 3.18
N GLU A 250 3.28 -31.36 3.90
CA GLU A 250 4.57 -31.79 4.42
C GLU A 250 4.78 -31.22 5.83
N PRO A 251 4.64 -32.06 6.89
CA PRO A 251 4.67 -31.55 8.27
C PRO A 251 6.03 -31.02 8.74
N ARG A 252 7.10 -31.28 8.00
CA ARG A 252 8.44 -30.73 8.28
C ARG A 252 8.62 -29.31 7.72
N TRP A 253 7.69 -28.84 6.93
CA TRP A 253 7.73 -27.48 6.41
C TRP A 253 7.33 -26.47 7.50
N GLY A 254 8.24 -25.60 7.88
CA GLY A 254 8.09 -24.68 9.02
C GLY A 254 7.02 -23.59 8.88
N ARG A 255 6.18 -23.64 7.82
CA ARG A 255 5.10 -22.68 7.57
C ARG A 255 3.70 -23.31 7.58
N VAL A 256 3.58 -24.56 7.97
CA VAL A 256 2.30 -25.27 8.16
C VAL A 256 1.98 -25.46 9.62
#